data_394a6e8412574777bafd3dfed4971761
#
_entry.id   394a6e8412574777bafd3dfed4971761
#
_cell.length_a   1.000
_cell.length_b   1.000
_cell.length_c   1.000
_cell.angle_alpha   90.00
_cell.angle_beta   90.00
_cell.angle_gamma   90.00
#
_symmetry.space_group_name_H-M   'P 1'
#
loop_
_entity.id
_entity.type
_entity.pdbx_description
1 polymer ?
#
loop_
_entity_poly.entity_id
_entity_poly.type
_entity_poly.pdbx_seq_one_letter_code
_entity_poly.pdbx_strand_id
1 'polypeptide(L)'
;MKRFALIFAPVAMALTGLAASTAAAAQPRNDQGEARKEMRAGNVLSLREIERRILPQMQGSEYLGPSYDSTARAYRLKFIKDGRVTYVDVDARTGRIINRSR
;
A
#
# COMPACT_ATOMS: atom_id res chain seq x y z
N MET A 1 -23.19 26.30 -54.00
CA MET A 1 -22.97 26.02 -53.57
C MET A 1 -22.60 25.64 -52.67
N LYS A 2 -22.65 25.62 -52.26
CA LYS A 2 -22.24 25.26 -51.63
C LYS A 2 -22.06 24.85 -50.60
N ARG A 3 -22.08 24.72 -50.17
CA ARG A 3 -21.76 24.31 -49.37
C ARG A 3 -21.57 23.74 -48.49
N PHE A 4 -21.56 23.60 -48.07
CA PHE A 4 -21.30 23.00 -47.31
C PHE A 4 -20.84 22.64 -46.42
N ALA A 5 -20.71 22.64 -46.25
CA ALA A 5 -20.11 22.31 -45.56
C ALA A 5 -20.02 21.86 -44.54
N LEU A 6 -20.11 21.73 -44.15
CA LEU A 6 -19.84 21.26 -43.33
C LEU A 6 -19.58 20.80 -42.37
N ILE A 7 -19.42 20.67 -42.02
CA ILE A 7 -18.99 20.23 -41.23
C ILE A 7 -18.86 19.79 -40.24
N PHE A 8 -18.91 19.61 -39.80
CA PHE A 8 -18.68 19.13 -38.89
C PHE A 8 -18.30 18.67 -38.04
N ALA A 9 -18.06 18.51 -37.63
CA ALA A 9 -17.53 18.18 -36.93
C ALA A 9 -17.42 17.69 -35.85
N PRO A 10 -17.31 17.50 -35.37
CA PRO A 10 -17.08 17.05 -34.42
C PRO A 10 -16.80 16.60 -33.40
N VAL A 11 -16.72 16.41 -33.11
CA VAL A 11 -16.53 15.96 -32.34
C VAL A 11 -16.15 15.55 -31.36
N ALA A 12 -16.03 15.40 -30.94
CA ALA A 12 -15.56 15.07 -30.13
C ALA A 12 -15.51 14.43 -29.16
N MET A 13 -15.52 14.19 -28.76
CA MET A 13 -15.48 13.59 -28.00
C MET A 13 -14.89 13.18 -27.13
N ALA A 14 -14.63 13.04 -26.88
CA ALA A 14 -14.00 12.58 -26.23
C ALA A 14 -13.96 12.32 -25.03
N LEU A 15 -13.81 12.35 -24.62
CA LEU A 15 -13.64 12.17 -23.59
C LEU A 15 -13.62 11.44 -22.71
N THR A 16 -13.48 11.30 -22.44
CA THR A 16 -13.72 10.64 -21.75
C THR A 16 -13.17 9.80 -20.97
N GLY A 17 -13.25 9.22 -20.78
CA GLY A 17 -12.80 8.32 -20.12
C GLY A 17 -12.20 8.37 -18.98
N LEU A 18 -11.91 8.78 -18.61
CA LEU A 18 -11.21 8.87 -17.68
C LEU A 18 -11.53 8.47 -16.47
N ALA A 19 -12.23 8.66 -16.07
CA ALA A 19 -12.58 8.47 -14.81
C ALA A 19 -12.43 7.17 -14.21
N ALA A 20 -12.59 6.23 -14.87
CA ALA A 20 -12.62 4.98 -14.30
C ALA A 20 -11.56 4.59 -13.43
N SER A 21 -10.44 4.95 -13.71
CA SER A 21 -9.35 4.42 -13.01
C SER A 21 -9.31 4.75 -11.62
N THR A 22 -9.92 5.78 -11.21
CA THR A 22 -9.72 6.17 -9.92
C THR A 22 -10.20 5.26 -8.93
N ALA A 23 -11.25 4.64 -9.15
CA ALA A 23 -11.79 3.86 -8.12
C ALA A 23 -10.91 2.80 -7.64
N ALA A 24 -10.31 2.15 -8.52
CA ALA A 24 -9.55 1.02 -8.14
C ALA A 24 -8.42 1.35 -7.26
N ALA A 25 -7.90 2.46 -7.45
CA ALA A 25 -6.72 2.75 -6.77
C ALA A 25 -6.90 3.11 -5.36
N ALA A 26 -8.03 3.28 -4.93
CA ALA A 26 -8.22 3.84 -3.65
C ALA A 26 -7.97 2.95 -2.49
N GLN A 27 -8.18 1.68 -2.59
CA GLN A 27 -8.16 0.89 -1.46
C GLN A 27 -6.94 0.74 -0.70
N PRO A 28 -5.91 0.26 -1.21
CA PRO A 28 -4.75 -0.06 -0.39
C PRO A 28 -4.12 1.12 0.24
N ARG A 29 -4.31 2.26 -0.32
CA ARG A 29 -3.63 3.39 0.19
C ARG A 29 -4.15 3.85 1.47
N ASN A 30 -5.38 3.52 1.79
CA ASN A 30 -5.95 3.96 3.03
C ASN A 30 -5.21 3.45 4.22
N ASP A 31 -4.72 2.23 4.15
CA ASP A 31 -4.00 1.67 5.28
C ASP A 31 -2.69 2.39 5.51
N GLN A 32 -2.01 2.80 4.45
CA GLN A 32 -0.78 3.55 4.62
C GLN A 32 -1.05 4.92 5.23
N GLY A 33 -2.11 5.56 4.80
CA GLY A 33 -2.48 6.84 5.37
C GLY A 33 -2.87 6.72 6.83
N GLU A 34 -3.56 5.66 7.17
CA GLU A 34 -3.94 5.41 8.54
C GLU A 34 -2.72 5.19 9.42
N ALA A 35 -1.75 4.45 8.93
CA ALA A 35 -0.54 4.23 9.69
C ALA A 35 0.16 5.55 10.02
N ARG A 36 0.24 6.43 9.05
CA ARG A 36 0.87 7.71 9.29
C ARG A 36 0.11 8.56 10.29
N LYS A 37 -1.21 8.54 10.21
CA LYS A 37 -2.03 9.25 11.14
C LYS A 37 -1.84 8.73 12.54
N GLU A 38 -1.89 7.43 12.69
CA GLU A 38 -1.74 6.81 14.00
C GLU A 38 -0.36 7.08 14.58
N MET A 39 0.64 7.07 13.74
CA MET A 39 1.99 7.35 14.19
C MET A 39 2.12 8.78 14.66
N ARG A 40 1.56 9.72 13.92
CA ARG A 40 1.63 11.12 14.32
C ARG A 40 0.87 11.38 15.61
N ALA A 41 -0.18 10.63 15.85
CA ALA A 41 -0.94 10.75 17.07
C ALA A 41 -0.30 10.01 18.24
N GLY A 42 0.79 9.30 18.00
CA GLY A 42 1.47 8.58 19.05
C GLY A 42 0.86 7.24 19.39
N ASN A 43 -0.05 6.77 18.56
CA ASN A 43 -0.76 5.53 18.86
C ASN A 43 0.00 4.29 18.40
N VAL A 44 0.87 4.45 17.41
CA VAL A 44 1.67 3.33 16.92
C VAL A 44 3.08 3.79 16.68
N LEU A 45 4.00 2.84 16.63
CA LEU A 45 5.39 3.12 16.31
C LEU A 45 5.52 3.39 14.82
N SER A 46 6.55 4.09 14.44
CA SER A 46 6.81 4.30 13.02
C SER A 46 7.24 3.00 12.37
N LEU A 47 7.01 2.91 11.09
CA LEU A 47 7.46 1.74 10.34
C LEU A 47 8.96 1.56 10.46
N ARG A 48 9.70 2.65 10.43
CA ARG A 48 11.15 2.57 10.54
C ARG A 48 11.59 1.96 11.86
N GLU A 49 10.89 2.28 12.91
CA GLU A 49 11.19 1.71 14.20
C GLU A 49 10.89 0.20 14.21
N ILE A 50 9.78 -0.18 13.61
CA ILE A 50 9.42 -1.59 13.50
C ILE A 50 10.48 -2.33 12.69
N GLU A 51 10.88 -1.76 11.57
CA GLU A 51 11.88 -2.40 10.73
C GLU A 51 13.20 -2.55 11.46
N ARG A 52 13.57 -1.54 12.22
CA ARG A 52 14.82 -1.58 12.95
C ARG A 52 14.87 -2.73 13.97
N ARG A 53 13.72 -3.08 14.50
CA ARG A 53 13.63 -4.15 15.48
C ARG A 53 13.57 -5.52 14.83
N ILE A 54 12.92 -5.62 13.69
CA ILE A 54 12.61 -6.91 13.10
C ILE A 54 13.66 -7.38 12.10
N LEU A 55 14.14 -6.47 11.26
CA LEU A 55 15.05 -6.88 10.19
C LEU A 55 16.30 -7.60 10.67
N PRO A 56 16.91 -7.20 11.79
CA PRO A 56 18.07 -7.95 12.25
C PRO A 56 17.78 -9.39 12.63
N GLN A 57 16.53 -9.70 12.90
CA GLN A 57 16.16 -11.07 13.25
C GLN A 57 15.90 -11.93 12.02
N MET A 58 15.89 -11.33 10.85
CA MET A 58 15.53 -12.02 9.63
C MET A 58 16.71 -12.15 8.68
N GLN A 59 17.89 -12.37 9.22
CA GLN A 59 19.05 -12.54 8.40
C GLN A 59 18.90 -13.73 7.49
N GLY A 60 19.37 -13.59 6.28
CA GLY A 60 19.24 -14.64 5.30
C GLY A 60 17.97 -14.53 4.47
N SER A 61 17.10 -13.61 4.84
CA SER A 61 15.88 -13.37 4.07
C SER A 61 15.97 -12.02 3.40
N GLU A 62 15.34 -11.90 2.26
CA GLU A 62 15.30 -10.63 1.58
C GLU A 62 14.00 -9.94 1.92
N TYR A 63 14.06 -8.69 2.33
CA TYR A 63 12.88 -7.95 2.75
C TYR A 63 12.17 -7.40 1.52
N LEU A 64 10.89 -7.70 1.40
CA LEU A 64 10.11 -7.27 0.26
C LEU A 64 9.27 -6.04 0.54
N GLY A 65 9.08 -5.70 1.79
CA GLY A 65 8.36 -4.49 2.13
C GLY A 65 7.23 -4.73 3.11
N PRO A 66 6.64 -3.66 3.60
CA PRO A 66 5.59 -3.75 4.60
C PRO A 66 4.21 -3.57 4.01
N SER A 67 3.22 -3.99 4.78
CA SER A 67 1.86 -3.52 4.59
C SER A 67 1.28 -3.29 5.98
N TYR A 68 0.30 -2.41 6.08
CA TYR A 68 -0.29 -2.06 7.35
C TYR A 68 -1.75 -2.47 7.36
N ASP A 69 -2.16 -3.09 8.45
CA ASP A 69 -3.56 -3.46 8.65
C ASP A 69 -4.11 -2.53 9.71
N SER A 70 -4.93 -1.59 9.31
CA SER A 70 -5.43 -0.60 10.26
C SER A 70 -6.41 -1.19 11.25
N THR A 71 -7.10 -2.22 10.88
CA THR A 71 -8.04 -2.87 11.78
C THR A 71 -7.31 -3.54 12.93
N ALA A 72 -6.25 -4.24 12.61
CA ALA A 72 -5.46 -4.93 13.62
C ALA A 72 -4.40 -4.07 14.25
N ARG A 73 -4.14 -2.92 13.68
CA ARG A 73 -3.04 -2.05 14.05
C ARG A 73 -1.74 -2.83 14.08
N ALA A 74 -1.48 -3.49 12.96
CA ALA A 74 -0.31 -4.34 12.84
C ALA A 74 0.34 -4.14 11.49
N TYR A 75 1.66 -4.26 11.47
CA TYR A 75 2.38 -4.27 10.22
C TYR A 75 2.67 -5.71 9.83
N ARG A 76 2.54 -6.00 8.56
CA ARG A 76 2.96 -7.28 8.02
C ARG A 76 4.21 -7.03 7.19
N LEU A 77 5.32 -7.58 7.62
CA LEU A 77 6.57 -7.45 6.90
C LEU A 77 6.77 -8.71 6.07
N LYS A 78 6.98 -8.52 4.80
CA LYS A 78 7.06 -9.62 3.87
C LYS A 78 8.52 -9.89 3.52
N PHE A 79 8.89 -11.14 3.49
CA PHE A 79 10.26 -11.54 3.19
C PHE A 79 10.25 -12.70 2.21
N ILE A 80 11.37 -12.90 1.55
CA ILE A 80 11.54 -14.08 0.72
C ILE A 80 12.84 -14.76 1.11
N LYS A 81 12.79 -16.05 1.26
CA LYS A 81 13.95 -16.83 1.60
C LYS A 81 13.86 -18.16 0.87
N ASP A 82 14.91 -18.50 0.14
CA ASP A 82 14.94 -19.75 -0.63
C ASP A 82 13.72 -19.88 -1.54
N GLY A 83 13.33 -18.79 -2.16
CA GLY A 83 12.22 -18.79 -3.10
C GLY A 83 10.85 -18.81 -2.45
N ARG A 84 10.80 -18.74 -1.14
CA ARG A 84 9.54 -18.86 -0.43
C ARG A 84 9.20 -17.56 0.28
N VAL A 85 7.97 -17.09 0.10
CA VAL A 85 7.53 -15.84 0.74
C VAL A 85 7.04 -16.15 2.15
N THR A 86 7.51 -15.37 3.11
CA THR A 86 7.07 -15.52 4.48
C THR A 86 6.65 -14.17 5.01
N TYR A 87 5.91 -14.16 6.11
CA TYR A 87 5.42 -12.93 6.70
C TYR A 87 5.75 -12.90 8.19
N VAL A 88 5.97 -11.69 8.68
CA VAL A 88 6.07 -11.47 10.12
C VAL A 88 5.07 -10.37 10.43
N ASP A 89 4.10 -10.66 11.27
CA ASP A 89 3.12 -9.68 11.69
C ASP A 89 3.56 -9.10 13.03
N VAL A 90 3.59 -7.79 13.09
CA VAL A 90 4.13 -7.08 14.23
C VAL A 90 3.10 -6.11 14.76
N ASP A 91 2.86 -6.14 16.05
CA ASP A 91 1.95 -5.20 16.67
C ASP A 91 2.54 -3.80 16.52
N ALA A 92 1.83 -2.93 15.85
CA ALA A 92 2.35 -1.60 15.58
C ALA A 92 2.48 -0.75 16.83
N ARG A 93 1.75 -1.07 17.86
CA ARG A 93 1.81 -0.28 19.09
C ARG A 93 3.01 -0.63 19.94
N THR A 94 3.42 -1.87 19.93
CA THR A 94 4.47 -2.31 20.84
C THR A 94 5.73 -2.79 20.13
N GLY A 95 5.63 -3.14 18.85
CA GLY A 95 6.77 -3.70 18.14
C GLY A 95 6.97 -5.18 18.37
N ARG A 96 6.00 -5.83 19.01
CA ARG A 96 6.12 -7.26 19.28
C ARG A 96 5.63 -8.07 18.12
N ILE A 97 6.30 -9.17 17.86
CA ILE A 97 5.86 -10.08 16.82
C ILE A 97 4.63 -10.82 17.30
N ILE A 98 3.56 -10.74 16.52
CA ILE A 98 2.33 -11.39 16.83
C ILE A 98 2.23 -12.73 16.16
N ASN A 99 2.75 -12.83 14.96
CA ASN A 99 2.59 -14.03 14.16
C ASN A 99 3.69 -14.13 13.12
N ARG A 100 4.07 -15.33 12.77
CA ARG A 100 5.01 -15.59 11.70
C ARG A 100 4.47 -16.68 10.82
N SER A 101 4.57 -16.48 9.51
CA SER A 101 4.22 -17.56 8.62
C SER A 101 5.49 -18.29 8.24
N ARG A 102 5.34 -19.45 7.69
CA ARG A 102 6.48 -20.22 7.29
C ARG A 102 6.63 -20.35 5.83
#